data_c81bc9f823591c38e38650b27bbd3849
#
_entry.id   c81bc9f823591c38e38650b27bbd3849
#
_cell.length_a   1.000
_cell.length_b   1.000
_cell.length_c   1.000
_cell.angle_alpha   90.00
_cell.angle_beta   90.00
_cell.angle_gamma   90.00
#
_symmetry.space_group_name_H-M   'P 1'
#
loop_
_entity.id
_entity.type
_entity.pdbx_description
1 polymer ?
#
loop_
_entity_poly.entity_id
_entity_poly.type
_entity_poly.pdbx_seq_one_letter_code
_entity_poly.pdbx_strand_id
1 'polypeptide(L)'
;GVIVGCLVGLVVAALVVGVAFVALRSGGSEPGSNPTASPTATARPTEQQTIASDHYWADVLGGEFHIESTSVVQGPTDQDGAATLLVTLTMTNNTNESEYIMNHVPFLEQNGVDLDFAKLDPDQYPDVVVEMSDDLIEPGDTKTLVVGFKYIYVGEPVVFQTDVSASDNNYDFPKIVVQPS
;
A
#
# COMPACT_ATOMS: atom_id res chain seq x y z
N GLY A 1 37.85 -11.73 27.93
CA GLY A 1 36.49 -11.59 28.47
C GLY A 1 35.51 -12.18 27.50
N VAL A 2 35.00 -13.38 27.84
CA VAL A 2 33.98 -14.11 27.07
C VAL A 2 32.61 -13.60 27.54
N ILE A 3 31.77 -13.13 26.65
CA ILE A 3 30.35 -12.88 26.94
C ILE A 3 29.52 -13.82 26.06
N VAL A 4 28.88 -14.75 26.73
CA VAL A 4 27.89 -15.67 26.20
C VAL A 4 26.55 -14.94 26.12
N GLY A 5 26.01 -14.78 24.90
CA GLY A 5 24.68 -14.20 24.66
C GLY A 5 23.63 -15.29 24.47
N CYS A 6 22.60 -15.27 25.30
CA CYS A 6 21.46 -16.19 25.29
C CYS A 6 20.59 -16.03 24.04
N LEU A 7 20.36 -17.13 23.33
CA LEU A 7 19.28 -17.35 22.37
C LEU A 7 17.98 -17.57 23.17
N VAL A 8 17.00 -16.70 22.94
CA VAL A 8 15.62 -16.96 23.35
C VAL A 8 14.79 -17.15 22.06
N GLY A 9 14.56 -18.40 21.72
CA GLY A 9 13.61 -18.79 20.68
C GLY A 9 12.20 -18.78 21.26
N LEU A 10 11.32 -18.01 20.67
CA LEU A 10 9.90 -17.98 21.01
C LEU A 10 9.13 -18.74 19.92
N VAL A 11 8.78 -20.00 20.25
CA VAL A 11 7.89 -20.84 19.45
C VAL A 11 6.45 -20.49 19.84
N VAL A 12 5.68 -19.88 18.94
CA VAL A 12 4.25 -19.71 19.10
C VAL A 12 3.55 -20.87 18.42
N ALA A 13 3.03 -21.80 19.22
CA ALA A 13 2.17 -22.89 18.76
C ALA A 13 0.71 -22.37 18.69
N ALA A 14 0.15 -22.35 17.50
CA ALA A 14 -1.28 -22.08 17.31
C ALA A 14 -2.10 -23.35 17.61
N LEU A 15 -2.86 -23.31 18.69
CA LEU A 15 -3.83 -24.35 19.06
C LEU A 15 -5.19 -24.04 18.37
N VAL A 16 -5.54 -24.86 17.39
CA VAL A 16 -6.90 -24.87 16.81
C VAL A 16 -7.75 -25.77 17.69
N VAL A 17 -8.66 -25.17 18.45
CA VAL A 17 -9.68 -25.91 19.21
C VAL A 17 -10.94 -25.99 18.35
N GLY A 18 -11.20 -27.16 17.77
CA GLY A 18 -12.47 -27.49 17.14
C GLY A 18 -13.48 -27.89 18.21
N VAL A 19 -14.57 -27.14 18.34
CA VAL A 19 -15.72 -27.50 19.16
C VAL A 19 -16.78 -28.12 18.24
N ALA A 20 -16.95 -29.43 18.35
CA ALA A 20 -18.06 -30.14 17.75
C ALA A 20 -19.28 -30.06 18.71
N PHE A 21 -20.34 -29.39 18.28
CA PHE A 21 -21.63 -29.44 19.00
C PHE A 21 -22.48 -30.59 18.49
N VAL A 22 -22.70 -31.56 19.38
CA VAL A 22 -23.70 -32.63 19.20
C VAL A 22 -25.05 -32.10 19.70
N ALA A 23 -26.02 -31.96 18.82
CA ALA A 23 -27.39 -31.61 19.17
C ALA A 23 -28.15 -32.86 19.56
N LEU A 24 -28.55 -32.96 20.83
CA LEU A 24 -29.55 -33.91 21.32
C LEU A 24 -30.96 -33.33 21.11
N ARG A 25 -31.79 -34.06 20.37
CA ARG A 25 -33.23 -33.82 20.21
C ARG A 25 -33.97 -34.15 21.48
N SER A 26 -34.82 -33.25 21.95
CA SER A 26 -36.00 -33.58 22.72
C SER A 26 -37.16 -32.69 22.27
N GLY A 27 -38.28 -33.32 21.96
CA GLY A 27 -39.44 -32.67 21.38
C GLY A 27 -40.28 -31.87 22.38
N GLY A 28 -41.07 -30.96 21.85
CA GLY A 28 -42.08 -30.17 22.55
C GLY A 28 -42.72 -29.19 21.58
N SER A 29 -43.94 -29.45 21.21
CA SER A 29 -44.75 -28.60 20.30
C SER A 29 -45.23 -27.36 21.04
N GLU A 30 -45.18 -26.17 20.37
CA GLU A 30 -46.26 -25.20 20.29
C GLU A 30 -45.94 -24.02 19.38
N PRO A 31 -46.91 -23.40 18.69
CA PRO A 31 -46.70 -22.51 17.57
C PRO A 31 -46.65 -21.05 18.02
N GLY A 32 -45.48 -20.48 18.01
CA GLY A 32 -45.24 -19.04 18.13
C GLY A 32 -44.58 -18.52 16.88
N SER A 33 -45.29 -17.76 16.06
CA SER A 33 -44.78 -17.07 14.87
C SER A 33 -43.75 -16.02 15.28
N ASN A 34 -42.48 -16.41 15.21
CA ASN A 34 -41.35 -15.49 15.32
C ASN A 34 -40.98 -14.97 13.93
N PRO A 35 -40.83 -13.65 13.70
CA PRO A 35 -40.35 -13.16 12.42
C PRO A 35 -38.93 -13.69 12.20
N THR A 36 -38.78 -14.51 11.18
CA THR A 36 -37.48 -15.00 10.69
C THR A 36 -36.65 -13.79 10.36
N ALA A 37 -35.62 -13.49 11.19
CA ALA A 37 -34.59 -12.54 10.84
C ALA A 37 -33.92 -13.07 9.59
N SER A 38 -34.10 -12.36 8.47
CA SER A 38 -33.33 -12.60 7.26
C SER A 38 -31.85 -12.55 7.63
N PRO A 39 -31.01 -13.51 7.20
CA PRO A 39 -29.59 -13.43 7.39
C PRO A 39 -29.11 -12.12 6.75
N THR A 40 -28.55 -11.24 7.56
CA THR A 40 -27.86 -10.05 7.08
C THR A 40 -26.77 -10.58 6.15
N ALA A 41 -26.90 -10.31 4.86
CA ALA A 41 -25.89 -10.65 3.89
C ALA A 41 -24.60 -9.96 4.34
N THR A 42 -23.64 -10.73 4.81
CA THR A 42 -22.29 -10.25 5.05
C THR A 42 -21.79 -9.74 3.69
N ALA A 43 -21.58 -8.42 3.59
CA ALA A 43 -21.04 -7.82 2.38
C ALA A 43 -19.74 -8.56 2.03
N ARG A 44 -19.72 -9.17 0.86
CA ARG A 44 -18.50 -9.78 0.31
C ARG A 44 -17.50 -8.64 0.16
N PRO A 45 -16.21 -8.80 0.55
CA PRO A 45 -15.20 -7.80 0.25
C PRO A 45 -15.27 -7.49 -1.25
N THR A 46 -15.46 -6.25 -1.61
CA THR A 46 -15.41 -5.82 -3.01
C THR A 46 -13.99 -6.09 -3.48
N GLU A 47 -13.83 -6.91 -4.50
CA GLU A 47 -12.51 -7.18 -5.10
C GLU A 47 -11.98 -5.85 -5.63
N GLN A 48 -10.80 -5.43 -5.16
CA GLN A 48 -10.22 -4.14 -5.52
C GLN A 48 -10.01 -4.11 -7.04
N GLN A 49 -10.56 -3.08 -7.70
CA GLN A 49 -10.49 -2.94 -9.15
C GLN A 49 -9.05 -2.69 -9.58
N THR A 50 -8.59 -3.39 -10.63
CA THR A 50 -7.28 -3.18 -11.27
C THR A 50 -7.47 -2.49 -12.62
N ILE A 51 -6.75 -1.40 -12.86
CA ILE A 51 -6.83 -0.58 -14.07
C ILE A 51 -5.45 -0.49 -14.71
N ALA A 52 -5.34 -0.85 -16.00
CA ALA A 52 -4.11 -0.61 -16.77
C ALA A 52 -4.10 0.85 -17.27
N SER A 53 -2.97 1.53 -17.10
CA SER A 53 -2.80 2.93 -17.49
C SER A 53 -1.36 3.20 -17.93
N ASP A 54 -1.13 4.33 -18.58
CA ASP A 54 0.19 4.88 -18.90
C ASP A 54 0.81 5.68 -17.74
N HIS A 55 0.00 6.04 -16.74
CA HIS A 55 0.42 6.75 -15.54
C HIS A 55 -0.44 6.33 -14.34
N TYR A 56 0.07 6.62 -13.13
CA TYR A 56 -0.65 6.49 -11.88
C TYR A 56 -1.29 7.81 -11.49
N TRP A 57 -2.47 7.76 -10.89
CA TRP A 57 -3.11 8.92 -10.24
C TRP A 57 -3.93 8.48 -9.03
N ALA A 58 -4.06 9.39 -8.05
CA ALA A 58 -4.98 9.23 -6.92
C ALA A 58 -5.40 10.60 -6.39
N ASP A 59 -6.66 10.69 -5.97
CA ASP A 59 -7.20 11.82 -5.23
C ASP A 59 -7.50 11.35 -3.80
N VAL A 60 -6.67 11.74 -2.85
CA VAL A 60 -6.79 11.35 -1.44
C VAL A 60 -7.32 12.50 -0.59
N LEU A 61 -7.52 12.29 0.71
CA LEU A 61 -8.05 13.30 1.65
C LEU A 61 -9.36 13.93 1.15
N GLY A 62 -10.30 13.08 0.71
CA GLY A 62 -11.59 13.55 0.20
C GLY A 62 -11.54 14.18 -1.20
N GLY A 63 -10.45 14.01 -1.95
CA GLY A 63 -10.21 14.60 -3.26
C GLY A 63 -9.47 15.93 -3.22
N GLU A 64 -9.03 16.35 -2.02
CA GLU A 64 -8.31 17.62 -1.85
C GLU A 64 -6.79 17.49 -1.98
N PHE A 65 -6.25 16.26 -2.02
CA PHE A 65 -4.83 16.02 -2.30
C PHE A 65 -4.67 15.13 -3.53
N HIS A 66 -4.09 15.69 -4.58
CA HIS A 66 -3.93 15.02 -5.87
C HIS A 66 -2.50 14.52 -6.05
N ILE A 67 -2.36 13.28 -6.53
CA ILE A 67 -1.08 12.62 -6.83
C ILE A 67 -1.13 12.09 -8.24
N GLU A 68 -0.08 12.35 -9.03
CA GLU A 68 0.06 11.85 -10.39
C GLU A 68 1.51 11.43 -10.67
N SER A 69 1.73 10.29 -11.34
CA SER A 69 3.04 9.96 -11.89
C SER A 69 3.19 10.54 -13.29
N THR A 70 4.22 11.34 -13.50
CA THR A 70 4.52 11.94 -14.82
C THR A 70 5.59 11.16 -15.58
N SER A 71 6.31 10.25 -14.90
CA SER A 71 7.30 9.37 -15.52
C SER A 71 7.51 8.12 -14.66
N VAL A 72 7.63 6.96 -15.31
CA VAL A 72 7.98 5.68 -14.68
C VAL A 72 9.01 5.02 -15.59
N VAL A 73 10.30 5.11 -15.22
CA VAL A 73 11.42 4.68 -16.07
C VAL A 73 12.42 3.82 -15.32
N GLN A 74 13.15 2.97 -16.04
CA GLN A 74 14.28 2.26 -15.45
C GLN A 74 15.36 3.26 -15.08
N GLY A 75 15.85 3.17 -13.84
CA GLY A 75 16.92 3.99 -13.30
C GLY A 75 18.29 3.32 -13.36
N PRO A 76 19.30 3.95 -12.72
CA PRO A 76 20.64 3.37 -12.57
C PRO A 76 20.60 2.16 -11.63
N THR A 77 21.68 1.40 -11.58
CA THR A 77 21.88 0.36 -10.54
C THR A 77 22.14 1.04 -9.19
N ASP A 78 21.52 0.54 -8.14
CA ASP A 78 21.69 1.07 -6.79
C ASP A 78 23.01 0.59 -6.12
N GLN A 79 23.29 1.08 -4.91
CA GLN A 79 24.49 0.73 -4.15
C GLN A 79 24.59 -0.75 -3.78
N ASP A 80 23.46 -1.46 -3.72
CA ASP A 80 23.38 -2.90 -3.45
C ASP A 80 23.52 -3.75 -4.73
N GLY A 81 23.63 -3.11 -5.92
CA GLY A 81 23.70 -3.75 -7.22
C GLY A 81 22.35 -4.14 -7.80
N ALA A 82 21.24 -3.68 -7.22
CA ALA A 82 19.90 -3.93 -7.74
C ALA A 82 19.55 -2.97 -8.88
N ALA A 83 18.78 -3.46 -9.86
CA ALA A 83 18.14 -2.57 -10.84
C ALA A 83 17.14 -1.67 -10.13
N THR A 84 16.95 -0.45 -10.64
CA THR A 84 16.02 0.51 -10.03
C THR A 84 14.96 0.98 -11.02
N LEU A 85 13.85 1.44 -10.44
CA LEU A 85 12.77 2.14 -11.10
C LEU A 85 12.72 3.55 -10.53
N LEU A 86 12.73 4.55 -11.39
CA LEU A 86 12.54 5.95 -11.00
C LEU A 86 11.11 6.35 -11.35
N VAL A 87 10.39 6.81 -10.34
CA VAL A 87 9.02 7.31 -10.46
C VAL A 87 9.01 8.80 -10.16
N THR A 88 8.66 9.61 -11.17
CA THR A 88 8.45 11.05 -10.97
C THR A 88 6.99 11.26 -10.59
N LEU A 89 6.77 11.80 -9.40
CA LEU A 89 5.44 12.13 -8.86
C LEU A 89 5.26 13.63 -8.81
N THR A 90 4.08 14.09 -9.20
CA THR A 90 3.61 15.45 -8.93
C THR A 90 2.48 15.36 -7.92
N MET A 91 2.57 16.13 -6.85
CA MET A 91 1.61 16.16 -5.75
C MET A 91 1.10 17.58 -5.55
N THR A 92 -0.22 17.74 -5.48
CA THR A 92 -0.88 19.05 -5.27
C THR A 92 -1.73 18.97 -4.01
N ASN A 93 -1.44 19.86 -3.06
CA ASN A 93 -2.19 19.98 -1.81
C ASN A 93 -3.25 21.09 -1.92
N ASN A 94 -4.51 20.72 -2.11
CA ASN A 94 -5.65 21.64 -2.07
C ASN A 94 -6.37 21.62 -0.71
N THR A 95 -5.80 20.93 0.30
CA THR A 95 -6.32 20.96 1.68
C THR A 95 -6.00 22.31 2.33
N ASN A 96 -6.47 22.53 3.54
CA ASN A 96 -6.16 23.72 4.34
C ASN A 96 -5.03 23.50 5.37
N GLU A 97 -4.37 22.32 5.32
CA GLU A 97 -3.28 21.93 6.22
C GLU A 97 -2.05 21.51 5.41
N SER A 98 -0.87 21.67 6.02
CA SER A 98 0.39 21.18 5.41
C SER A 98 0.46 19.66 5.50
N GLU A 99 0.86 19.00 4.43
CA GLU A 99 0.91 17.55 4.33
C GLU A 99 2.33 17.03 4.14
N TYR A 100 2.68 15.94 4.86
CA TYR A 100 3.97 15.28 4.66
C TYR A 100 3.98 14.51 3.34
N ILE A 101 4.93 14.80 2.48
CA ILE A 101 5.08 14.18 1.15
C ILE A 101 5.10 12.66 1.25
N MET A 102 5.90 12.12 2.16
CA MET A 102 6.12 10.68 2.27
C MET A 102 4.87 9.88 2.70
N ASN A 103 3.90 10.52 3.34
CA ASN A 103 2.62 9.88 3.67
C ASN A 103 1.78 9.58 2.43
N HIS A 104 2.11 10.19 1.29
CA HIS A 104 1.32 10.12 0.06
C HIS A 104 2.08 9.45 -1.10
N VAL A 105 3.32 9.00 -0.88
CA VAL A 105 4.04 8.18 -1.87
C VAL A 105 3.34 6.83 -1.99
N PRO A 106 2.91 6.42 -3.20
CA PRO A 106 2.23 5.14 -3.38
C PRO A 106 3.16 3.96 -3.10
N PHE A 107 2.60 2.86 -2.62
CA PHE A 107 3.29 1.57 -2.62
C PHE A 107 3.35 1.02 -4.04
N LEU A 108 4.46 0.39 -4.37
CA LEU A 108 4.64 -0.30 -5.64
C LEU A 108 4.80 -1.80 -5.40
N GLU A 109 4.18 -2.60 -6.26
CA GLU A 109 4.21 -4.05 -6.22
C GLU A 109 4.56 -4.62 -7.59
N GLN A 110 5.33 -5.71 -7.65
CA GLN A 110 5.50 -6.55 -8.84
C GLN A 110 5.24 -8.01 -8.49
N ASN A 111 4.36 -8.67 -9.23
CA ASN A 111 3.99 -10.08 -9.05
C ASN A 111 3.66 -10.45 -7.59
N GLY A 112 2.99 -9.55 -6.85
CA GLY A 112 2.62 -9.76 -5.45
C GLY A 112 3.75 -9.50 -4.44
N VAL A 113 4.84 -8.87 -4.88
CA VAL A 113 5.98 -8.50 -4.01
C VAL A 113 6.10 -6.99 -3.96
N ASP A 114 6.02 -6.43 -2.76
CA ASP A 114 6.21 -4.99 -2.54
C ASP A 114 7.65 -4.58 -2.88
N LEU A 115 7.79 -3.43 -3.54
CA LEU A 115 9.08 -2.88 -3.92
C LEU A 115 9.63 -1.98 -2.81
N ASP A 116 10.81 -2.31 -2.32
CA ASP A 116 11.56 -1.45 -1.40
C ASP A 116 12.07 -0.19 -2.10
N PHE A 117 12.34 0.87 -1.34
CA PHE A 117 13.10 2.02 -1.84
C PHE A 117 14.50 1.60 -2.28
N ALA A 118 14.97 2.20 -3.38
CA ALA A 118 16.33 1.99 -3.88
C ALA A 118 17.34 2.80 -3.07
N LYS A 119 18.54 2.24 -2.88
CA LYS A 119 19.65 2.94 -2.21
C LYS A 119 20.53 3.64 -3.25
N LEU A 120 20.08 4.78 -3.75
CA LEU A 120 20.86 5.61 -4.67
C LEU A 120 21.79 6.53 -3.89
N ASP A 121 22.94 6.85 -4.51
CA ASP A 121 23.92 7.78 -3.94
C ASP A 121 23.38 9.21 -4.05
N PRO A 122 23.10 9.93 -2.94
CA PRO A 122 22.54 11.27 -3.00
C PRO A 122 23.52 12.30 -3.62
N ASP A 123 24.82 12.04 -3.61
CA ASP A 123 25.80 12.92 -4.25
C ASP A 123 25.74 12.80 -5.80
N GLN A 124 25.34 11.63 -6.31
CA GLN A 124 25.19 11.38 -7.75
C GLN A 124 23.75 11.63 -8.23
N TYR A 125 22.78 11.43 -7.37
CA TYR A 125 21.34 11.55 -7.66
C TYR A 125 20.63 12.43 -6.63
N PRO A 126 21.02 13.73 -6.54
CA PRO A 126 20.52 14.63 -5.49
C PRO A 126 19.01 14.91 -5.58
N ASP A 127 18.41 14.71 -6.75
CA ASP A 127 16.99 14.97 -6.99
C ASP A 127 16.11 13.73 -6.67
N VAL A 128 16.72 12.58 -6.32
CA VAL A 128 15.99 11.35 -6.01
C VAL A 128 15.79 11.25 -4.50
N VAL A 129 14.53 11.10 -4.09
CA VAL A 129 14.19 10.82 -2.70
C VAL A 129 14.51 9.36 -2.41
N VAL A 130 15.46 9.13 -1.51
CA VAL A 130 15.95 7.78 -1.14
C VAL A 130 15.63 7.41 0.31
N GLU A 131 15.13 8.35 1.09
CA GLU A 131 14.79 8.18 2.51
C GLU A 131 13.49 8.91 2.84
N MET A 132 12.88 8.53 3.97
CA MET A 132 11.74 9.26 4.53
C MET A 132 12.18 10.69 4.83
N SER A 133 11.59 11.66 4.14
CA SER A 133 11.86 13.08 4.37
C SER A 133 10.72 13.72 5.17
N ASP A 134 11.06 14.70 6.01
CA ASP A 134 10.08 15.51 6.73
C ASP A 134 9.55 16.69 5.87
N ASP A 135 9.72 16.61 4.54
CA ASP A 135 9.27 17.65 3.62
C ASP A 135 7.76 17.75 3.59
N LEU A 136 7.28 18.99 3.66
CA LEU A 136 5.86 19.34 3.63
C LEU A 136 5.47 19.95 2.28
N ILE A 137 4.23 19.72 1.89
CA ILE A 137 3.55 20.50 0.84
C ILE A 137 2.55 21.41 1.55
N GLU A 138 2.76 22.72 1.41
CA GLU A 138 1.87 23.72 1.99
C GLU A 138 0.52 23.78 1.26
N PRO A 139 -0.55 24.27 1.90
CA PRO A 139 -1.85 24.48 1.26
C PRO A 139 -1.73 25.31 -0.03
N GLY A 140 -2.27 24.78 -1.12
CA GLY A 140 -2.26 25.39 -2.45
C GLY A 140 -0.98 25.16 -3.26
N ASP A 141 0.03 24.49 -2.69
CA ASP A 141 1.28 24.20 -3.39
C ASP A 141 1.23 22.91 -4.19
N THR A 142 2.09 22.86 -5.20
CA THR A 142 2.39 21.66 -5.99
C THR A 142 3.88 21.37 -5.92
N LYS A 143 4.26 20.12 -5.62
CA LYS A 143 5.64 19.65 -5.64
C LYS A 143 5.82 18.48 -6.60
N THR A 144 6.99 18.45 -7.24
CA THR A 144 7.42 17.31 -8.04
C THR A 144 8.64 16.69 -7.36
N LEU A 145 8.63 15.36 -7.24
CA LEU A 145 9.72 14.58 -6.66
C LEU A 145 9.99 13.34 -7.50
N VAL A 146 11.21 12.82 -7.44
CA VAL A 146 11.58 11.55 -8.03
C VAL A 146 11.83 10.55 -6.91
N VAL A 147 11.14 9.42 -6.94
CA VAL A 147 11.31 8.35 -5.96
C VAL A 147 11.95 7.15 -6.62
N GLY A 148 12.99 6.61 -6.01
CA GLY A 148 13.69 5.41 -6.48
C GLY A 148 13.18 4.16 -5.77
N PHE A 149 12.80 3.13 -6.54
CA PHE A 149 12.41 1.81 -6.03
C PHE A 149 13.34 0.73 -6.59
N LYS A 150 13.49 -0.39 -5.87
CA LYS A 150 14.15 -1.59 -6.41
C LYS A 150 13.26 -2.20 -7.49
N TYR A 151 13.82 -2.46 -8.67
CA TYR A 151 13.11 -3.01 -9.82
C TYR A 151 13.40 -4.51 -9.92
N ILE A 152 12.56 -5.35 -9.30
CA ILE A 152 12.81 -6.80 -9.13
C ILE A 152 12.72 -7.54 -10.47
N TYR A 153 11.67 -7.27 -11.24
CA TYR A 153 11.42 -7.91 -12.54
C TYR A 153 11.52 -6.85 -13.65
N VAL A 154 12.75 -6.63 -14.13
CA VAL A 154 13.03 -5.61 -15.15
C VAL A 154 12.26 -5.88 -16.43
N GLY A 155 11.53 -4.87 -16.92
CA GLY A 155 10.68 -4.96 -18.10
C GLY A 155 9.25 -5.40 -17.84
N GLU A 156 8.94 -5.84 -16.61
CA GLU A 156 7.57 -6.18 -16.21
C GLU A 156 6.81 -4.95 -15.70
N PRO A 157 5.48 -4.94 -15.82
CA PRO A 157 4.65 -3.87 -15.26
C PRO A 157 4.80 -3.74 -13.74
N VAL A 158 4.53 -2.54 -13.25
CA VAL A 158 4.41 -2.26 -11.81
C VAL A 158 2.97 -1.92 -11.45
N VAL A 159 2.56 -2.32 -10.27
CA VAL A 159 1.24 -2.04 -9.71
C VAL A 159 1.40 -0.97 -8.64
N PHE A 160 0.76 0.17 -8.85
CA PHE A 160 0.67 1.23 -7.87
C PHE A 160 -0.52 1.00 -6.94
N GLN A 161 -0.29 1.15 -5.65
CA GLN A 161 -1.32 1.09 -4.62
C GLN A 161 -1.28 2.37 -3.79
N THR A 162 -2.42 3.04 -3.71
CA THR A 162 -2.55 4.22 -2.85
C THR A 162 -2.51 3.79 -1.39
N ASP A 163 -1.74 4.50 -0.56
CA ASP A 163 -1.76 4.28 0.89
C ASP A 163 -3.11 4.69 1.46
N VAL A 164 -3.90 3.69 1.86
CA VAL A 164 -5.23 3.90 2.46
C VAL A 164 -5.14 4.40 3.91
N SER A 165 -3.97 4.33 4.55
CA SER A 165 -3.78 4.82 5.91
C SER A 165 -3.86 6.35 6.00
N ALA A 166 -3.57 7.04 4.90
CA ALA A 166 -3.70 8.50 4.78
C ALA A 166 -5.14 8.97 4.52
N SER A 167 -6.10 8.06 4.30
CA SER A 167 -7.49 8.42 4.08
C SER A 167 -8.35 8.00 5.26
N ASP A 168 -8.92 8.94 5.98
CA ASP A 168 -9.95 8.70 7.03
C ASP A 168 -11.25 8.07 6.48
N ASN A 169 -11.33 7.89 5.19
CA ASN A 169 -12.47 7.32 4.50
C ASN A 169 -12.02 6.07 3.77
N ASN A 170 -12.57 4.96 4.12
CA ASN A 170 -12.50 3.63 3.54
C ASN A 170 -12.77 3.61 2.00
N TYR A 171 -11.98 4.37 1.23
CA TYR A 171 -12.02 4.37 -0.23
C TYR A 171 -11.21 3.17 -0.74
N ASP A 172 -11.88 2.28 -1.46
CA ASP A 172 -11.23 1.26 -2.28
C ASP A 172 -10.60 1.96 -3.51
N PHE A 173 -9.38 2.49 -3.36
CA PHE A 173 -8.63 3.00 -4.50
C PHE A 173 -8.31 1.86 -5.46
N PRO A 174 -8.47 2.06 -6.78
CA PRO A 174 -8.09 1.04 -7.74
C PRO A 174 -6.57 0.82 -7.69
N LYS A 175 -6.15 -0.42 -7.94
CA LYS A 175 -4.76 -0.71 -8.27
C LYS A 175 -4.49 -0.26 -9.70
N ILE A 176 -3.47 0.57 -9.91
CA ILE A 176 -3.11 1.07 -11.24
C ILE A 176 -1.87 0.33 -11.73
N VAL A 177 -1.99 -0.34 -12.87
CA VAL A 177 -0.89 -1.08 -13.52
C VAL A 177 -0.26 -0.19 -14.58
N VAL A 178 1.03 0.11 -14.42
CA VAL A 178 1.80 0.95 -15.35
C VAL A 178 2.95 0.14 -15.93
N GLN A 179 3.15 0.25 -17.25
CA GLN A 179 4.30 -0.30 -17.95
C GLN A 179 5.44 0.73 -17.94
N PRO A 180 6.57 0.46 -17.26
CA PRO A 180 7.74 1.34 -17.30
C PRO A 180 8.31 1.45 -18.72
N SER A 181 8.81 2.62 -19.07
CA SER A 181 9.44 2.89 -20.38
C SER A 181 10.98 2.85 -20.32
#